data_9214f88256502396d520e6df82c80758
#
_entry.id   9214f88256502396d520e6df82c80758
#
_cell.length_a   1.000
_cell.length_b   1.000
_cell.length_c   1.000
_cell.angle_alpha   90.00
_cell.angle_beta   90.00
_cell.angle_gamma   90.00
#
_symmetry.space_group_name_H-M   'P 1'
#
loop_
_entity.id
_entity.type
_entity.pdbx_description
1 polymer ?
#
loop_
_entity_poly.entity_id
_entity_poly.type
_entity_poly.pdbx_seq_one_letter_code
_entity_poly.pdbx_strand_id
1 'polypeptide(L)'
;MSTTDPNTIRTLSQPALAPERSTAREVLSGRVLTISGCDGAEAMLHHLSTEYEGLVITGADRHAKMRRLRRIHANLVLIAEPDSHANHEASPDSLWFLPAEDEGLIPAPTLHEVLDAQRTSGASVVMLPSGFVDVGDTETLRALVEAANAIPDSDVALPLYLATGWLRPEHKAFLVAVMVLSIHPVLVSFGSSKNPLDSNRKLALHRDILVATGGFAWRTDLAGLEAFAHGALGAAIGGGPGTRRFTPPKQSGKARRPDDPTPYVLIPGHMHWMKTHAMQEELYVAAAAPTCNCRECKGQPIDRFTDRQKDAAARHNHAMIDAYVQEMRSAAPHDRPVIWHDRVRDAVVAHEATAALVGRPWNAPDDITAWSAD
;
A
#
# COMPACT_ATOMS: atom_id res chain seq x y z
N MET A 1 18.13 -71.53 -19.75
CA MET A 1 18.36 -70.48 -20.77
C MET A 1 17.26 -69.49 -20.66
N SER A 2 17.49 -68.38 -20.01
CA SER A 2 16.52 -67.32 -19.84
C SER A 2 16.91 -66.16 -20.77
N THR A 3 16.08 -65.84 -21.74
CA THR A 3 16.30 -64.79 -22.71
C THR A 3 15.78 -63.48 -22.10
N THR A 4 16.69 -62.60 -21.77
CA THR A 4 16.38 -61.24 -21.36
C THR A 4 16.05 -60.40 -22.59
N ASP A 5 14.87 -59.82 -22.65
CA ASP A 5 14.39 -58.94 -23.71
C ASP A 5 15.14 -57.59 -23.66
N PRO A 6 15.82 -57.13 -24.73
CA PRO A 6 16.64 -55.91 -24.72
C PRO A 6 15.85 -54.62 -24.97
N ASN A 7 14.51 -54.64 -24.97
CA ASN A 7 13.69 -53.48 -25.40
C ASN A 7 12.91 -52.78 -24.28
N THR A 8 13.38 -52.82 -23.05
CA THR A 8 12.80 -51.95 -22.02
C THR A 8 13.38 -50.56 -22.12
N ILE A 9 12.79 -49.74 -23.03
CA ILE A 9 13.03 -48.31 -23.08
C ILE A 9 12.47 -47.70 -21.76
N ARG A 10 13.40 -47.34 -20.85
CA ARG A 10 13.06 -46.49 -19.71
C ARG A 10 12.56 -45.14 -20.26
N THR A 11 11.25 -44.94 -20.22
CA THR A 11 10.64 -43.63 -20.42
C THR A 11 11.19 -42.75 -19.31
N LEU A 12 12.17 -41.90 -19.63
CA LEU A 12 12.60 -40.81 -18.75
C LEU A 12 11.39 -39.91 -18.54
N SER A 13 10.81 -39.95 -17.35
CA SER A 13 9.79 -39.02 -16.92
C SER A 13 10.36 -37.63 -17.10
N GLN A 14 9.80 -36.86 -18.02
CA GLN A 14 10.10 -35.42 -18.10
C GLN A 14 9.86 -34.82 -16.70
N PRO A 15 10.81 -34.05 -16.17
CA PRO A 15 10.56 -33.34 -14.93
C PRO A 15 9.27 -32.51 -15.10
N ALA A 16 8.33 -32.67 -14.18
CA ALA A 16 7.13 -31.87 -14.15
C ALA A 16 7.56 -30.39 -14.20
N LEU A 17 7.12 -29.66 -15.24
CA LEU A 17 7.33 -28.22 -15.32
C LEU A 17 6.83 -27.63 -14.01
N ALA A 18 7.68 -26.87 -13.33
CA ALA A 18 7.26 -26.12 -12.16
C ALA A 18 6.03 -25.30 -12.54
N PRO A 19 4.99 -25.24 -11.69
CA PRO A 19 3.78 -24.48 -12.01
C PRO A 19 4.20 -23.05 -12.37
N GLU A 20 3.73 -22.59 -13.54
CA GLU A 20 3.98 -21.25 -14.03
C GLU A 20 3.58 -20.26 -12.94
N ARG A 21 4.49 -19.42 -12.47
CA ARG A 21 4.20 -18.40 -11.45
C ARG A 21 3.30 -17.36 -12.08
N SER A 22 2.21 -16.99 -11.38
CA SER A 22 1.39 -15.86 -11.78
C SER A 22 2.25 -14.60 -11.93
N THR A 23 1.96 -13.78 -12.92
CA THR A 23 2.66 -12.52 -13.10
C THR A 23 2.35 -11.55 -11.94
N ALA A 24 3.26 -10.62 -11.65
CA ALA A 24 3.01 -9.60 -10.64
C ALA A 24 1.72 -8.79 -10.92
N ARG A 25 1.42 -8.54 -12.20
CA ARG A 25 0.19 -7.85 -12.60
C ARG A 25 -1.06 -8.65 -12.27
N GLU A 26 -1.08 -9.95 -12.53
CA GLU A 26 -2.21 -10.83 -12.18
C GLU A 26 -2.40 -10.90 -10.66
N VAL A 27 -1.30 -11.03 -9.92
CA VAL A 27 -1.35 -11.07 -8.45
C VAL A 27 -1.89 -9.77 -7.85
N LEU A 28 -1.54 -8.62 -8.41
CA LEU A 28 -1.93 -7.30 -7.89
C LEU A 28 -3.32 -6.85 -8.37
N SER A 29 -3.78 -7.35 -9.51
CA SER A 29 -5.02 -6.87 -10.14
C SER A 29 -6.25 -7.03 -9.24
N GLY A 30 -6.95 -5.91 -9.02
CA GLY A 30 -8.17 -5.86 -8.23
C GLY A 30 -7.97 -6.07 -6.72
N ARG A 31 -6.72 -5.98 -6.23
CA ARG A 31 -6.41 -6.16 -4.80
C ARG A 31 -6.27 -4.86 -4.05
N VAL A 32 -6.70 -4.92 -2.79
CA VAL A 32 -6.38 -3.90 -1.80
C VAL A 32 -5.52 -4.55 -0.71
N LEU A 33 -4.26 -4.13 -0.64
CA LEU A 33 -3.28 -4.69 0.29
C LEU A 33 -3.20 -3.84 1.56
N THR A 34 -2.88 -4.47 2.69
CA THR A 34 -2.59 -3.78 3.95
C THR A 34 -1.09 -3.69 4.16
N ILE A 35 -0.56 -2.47 4.42
CA ILE A 35 0.85 -2.28 4.77
C ILE A 35 0.99 -2.27 6.29
N SER A 36 1.88 -3.12 6.80
CA SER A 36 2.16 -3.24 8.23
C SER A 36 3.65 -3.40 8.51
N GLY A 37 4.10 -2.87 9.63
CA GLY A 37 5.41 -3.25 10.19
C GLY A 37 5.43 -4.70 10.67
N CYS A 38 6.62 -5.23 10.89
CA CYS A 38 6.82 -6.62 11.33
C CYS A 38 6.00 -6.97 12.59
N ASP A 39 5.90 -6.05 13.55
CA ASP A 39 5.21 -6.30 14.82
C ASP A 39 3.69 -6.43 14.64
N GLY A 40 3.08 -5.58 13.81
CA GLY A 40 1.63 -5.57 13.57
C GLY A 40 1.15 -6.60 12.55
N ALA A 41 2.06 -7.22 11.79
CA ALA A 41 1.72 -8.10 10.68
C ALA A 41 0.85 -9.30 11.09
N GLU A 42 1.14 -9.93 12.23
CA GLU A 42 0.39 -11.10 12.71
C GLU A 42 -1.04 -10.77 13.15
N ALA A 43 -1.23 -9.58 13.70
CA ALA A 43 -2.55 -9.14 14.16
C ALA A 43 -3.58 -9.06 13.02
N MET A 44 -3.11 -8.86 11.78
CA MET A 44 -3.96 -8.68 10.60
C MET A 44 -4.38 -9.99 9.93
N LEU A 45 -3.60 -11.07 10.07
CA LEU A 45 -3.70 -12.27 9.25
C LEU A 45 -5.07 -12.96 9.26
N HIS A 46 -5.70 -13.04 10.44
CA HIS A 46 -7.00 -13.71 10.59
C HIS A 46 -8.18 -12.94 9.99
N HIS A 47 -7.90 -11.76 9.48
CA HIS A 47 -8.91 -10.84 8.95
C HIS A 47 -8.78 -10.62 7.44
N LEU A 48 -7.65 -11.03 6.83
CA LEU A 48 -7.38 -10.83 5.41
C LEU A 48 -8.07 -11.90 4.54
N SER A 49 -8.72 -11.44 3.48
CA SER A 49 -9.20 -12.32 2.41
C SER A 49 -8.04 -12.70 1.49
N THR A 50 -7.87 -13.99 1.22
CA THR A 50 -6.86 -14.46 0.26
C THR A 50 -7.24 -14.16 -1.19
N GLU A 51 -8.51 -13.84 -1.45
CA GLU A 51 -9.02 -13.58 -2.80
C GLU A 51 -8.62 -12.20 -3.31
N TYR A 52 -8.81 -11.14 -2.51
CA TYR A 52 -8.64 -9.76 -2.95
C TYR A 52 -7.79 -8.89 -2.02
N GLU A 53 -7.24 -9.45 -0.97
CA GLU A 53 -6.34 -8.76 -0.04
C GLU A 53 -4.96 -9.41 -0.04
N GLY A 54 -4.08 -8.85 0.77
CA GLY A 54 -2.74 -9.33 1.02
C GLY A 54 -2.03 -8.43 2.01
N LEU A 55 -0.82 -8.80 2.39
CA LEU A 55 -0.02 -8.11 3.38
C LEU A 55 1.31 -7.67 2.80
N VAL A 56 1.59 -6.39 2.93
CA VAL A 56 2.91 -5.79 2.68
C VAL A 56 3.62 -5.64 4.01
N ILE A 57 4.81 -6.18 4.13
CA ILE A 57 5.62 -6.16 5.35
C ILE A 57 6.80 -5.24 5.18
N THR A 58 6.95 -4.27 6.08
CA THR A 58 8.04 -3.29 6.12
C THR A 58 8.94 -3.50 7.34
N GLY A 59 10.15 -2.96 7.29
CA GLY A 59 11.11 -3.01 8.38
C GLY A 59 12.22 -4.04 8.20
N ALA A 60 13.22 -3.99 9.08
CA ALA A 60 14.47 -4.76 8.94
C ALA A 60 14.23 -6.27 8.89
N ASP A 61 13.35 -6.80 9.75
CA ASP A 61 13.08 -8.23 9.89
C ASP A 61 12.02 -8.77 8.91
N ARG A 62 11.63 -7.99 7.89
CA ARG A 62 10.54 -8.35 6.94
C ARG A 62 10.71 -9.74 6.31
N HIS A 63 11.91 -10.13 5.89
CA HIS A 63 12.16 -11.44 5.28
C HIS A 63 11.98 -12.60 6.26
N ALA A 64 12.45 -12.46 7.50
CA ALA A 64 12.25 -13.45 8.56
C ALA A 64 10.76 -13.60 8.89
N LYS A 65 10.06 -12.47 9.03
CA LYS A 65 8.62 -12.43 9.26
C LYS A 65 7.87 -13.10 8.11
N MET A 66 8.18 -12.77 6.87
CA MET A 66 7.55 -13.38 5.69
C MET A 66 7.72 -14.90 5.64
N ARG A 67 8.94 -15.42 5.86
CA ARG A 67 9.16 -16.88 5.90
C ARG A 67 8.29 -17.57 6.93
N ARG A 68 8.11 -16.93 8.11
CA ARG A 68 7.22 -17.46 9.16
C ARG A 68 5.76 -17.46 8.70
N LEU A 69 5.28 -16.34 8.15
CA LEU A 69 3.89 -16.18 7.71
C LEU A 69 3.56 -17.11 6.53
N ARG A 70 4.47 -17.27 5.57
CA ARG A 70 4.29 -18.15 4.41
C ARG A 70 4.09 -19.63 4.82
N ARG A 71 4.75 -20.07 5.88
CA ARG A 71 4.57 -21.45 6.40
C ARG A 71 3.18 -21.71 6.94
N ILE A 72 2.52 -20.66 7.46
CA ILE A 72 1.20 -20.77 8.07
C ILE A 72 0.10 -20.43 7.05
N HIS A 73 0.36 -19.49 6.15
CA HIS A 73 -0.61 -18.93 5.20
C HIS A 73 -0.07 -19.07 3.76
N ALA A 74 -0.13 -20.30 3.22
CA ALA A 74 0.45 -20.61 1.91
C ALA A 74 -0.12 -19.76 0.75
N ASN A 75 -1.41 -19.43 0.79
CA ASN A 75 -2.13 -18.75 -0.30
C ASN A 75 -2.28 -17.23 -0.11
N LEU A 76 -1.81 -16.66 1.01
CA LEU A 76 -1.91 -15.24 1.23
C LEU A 76 -0.92 -14.49 0.33
N VAL A 77 -1.35 -13.41 -0.31
CA VAL A 77 -0.43 -12.51 -1.01
C VAL A 77 0.45 -11.80 0.01
N LEU A 78 1.76 -12.01 -0.09
CA LEU A 78 2.77 -11.42 0.78
C LEU A 78 3.80 -10.67 -0.09
N ILE A 79 4.13 -9.44 0.31
CA ILE A 79 5.12 -8.60 -0.34
C ILE A 79 6.08 -8.06 0.71
N ALA A 80 7.39 -8.12 0.44
CA ALA A 80 8.42 -7.48 1.26
C ALA A 80 8.76 -6.11 0.67
N GLU A 81 8.45 -5.04 1.38
CA GLU A 81 8.84 -3.71 0.91
C GLU A 81 10.30 -3.43 1.28
N PRO A 82 11.17 -3.04 0.31
CA PRO A 82 12.61 -2.86 0.56
C PRO A 82 12.96 -1.61 1.37
N ASP A 83 12.00 -0.73 1.69
CA ASP A 83 12.20 0.56 2.40
C ASP A 83 13.22 1.49 1.73
N SER A 84 13.50 1.30 0.45
CA SER A 84 14.48 2.04 -0.34
C SER A 84 14.17 3.54 -0.42
N HIS A 85 12.89 3.89 -0.46
CA HIS A 85 12.39 5.28 -0.52
C HIS A 85 12.87 6.18 0.64
N ALA A 86 13.22 5.61 1.77
CA ALA A 86 13.67 6.34 2.96
C ALA A 86 15.20 6.49 3.02
N ASN A 87 15.93 5.63 2.31
CA ASN A 87 17.38 5.47 2.46
C ASN A 87 18.16 5.80 1.20
N HIS A 88 17.51 5.99 0.07
CA HIS A 88 18.17 6.20 -1.21
C HIS A 88 17.43 7.20 -2.08
N GLU A 89 18.14 8.19 -2.60
CA GLU A 89 17.71 9.08 -3.66
C GLU A 89 18.26 8.53 -4.98
N ALA A 90 17.38 8.18 -5.91
CA ALA A 90 17.80 7.63 -7.19
C ALA A 90 18.48 8.70 -8.06
N SER A 91 19.44 8.28 -8.86
CA SER A 91 20.05 9.04 -9.95
C SER A 91 20.29 8.11 -11.15
N PRO A 92 20.58 8.62 -12.37
CA PRO A 92 20.83 7.77 -13.52
C PRO A 92 21.96 6.75 -13.30
N ASP A 93 22.98 7.11 -12.49
CA ASP A 93 24.11 6.23 -12.16
C ASP A 93 23.84 5.32 -10.96
N SER A 94 22.76 5.56 -10.19
CA SER A 94 22.44 4.83 -8.96
C SER A 94 20.93 4.72 -8.78
N LEU A 95 20.30 3.80 -9.51
CA LEU A 95 18.85 3.64 -9.54
C LEU A 95 18.31 2.85 -8.34
N TRP A 96 19.10 1.87 -7.86
CA TRP A 96 18.69 0.85 -6.91
C TRP A 96 19.35 1.03 -5.55
N PHE A 97 18.58 0.86 -4.49
CA PHE A 97 19.11 0.77 -3.13
C PHE A 97 19.65 -0.62 -2.86
N LEU A 98 20.96 -0.76 -2.87
CA LEU A 98 21.69 -2.00 -2.62
C LEU A 98 22.56 -1.80 -1.37
N PRO A 99 22.00 -1.95 -0.15
CA PRO A 99 22.72 -1.65 1.08
C PRO A 99 23.88 -2.64 1.29
N ALA A 100 25.09 -2.12 1.48
CA ALA A 100 26.20 -2.93 1.94
C ALA A 100 26.01 -3.28 3.42
N GLU A 101 26.30 -4.52 3.78
CA GLU A 101 26.39 -4.94 5.17
C GLU A 101 27.80 -4.60 5.70
N ASP A 102 27.87 -4.00 6.90
CA ASP A 102 29.09 -3.68 7.62
C ASP A 102 30.20 -2.93 6.85
N GLU A 103 30.18 -1.59 6.89
CA GLU A 103 31.26 -0.64 6.58
C GLU A 103 32.31 -1.11 5.52
N GLY A 104 31.90 -1.85 4.49
CA GLY A 104 32.75 -2.25 3.37
C GLY A 104 33.51 -3.56 3.51
N LEU A 105 33.28 -4.35 4.55
CA LEU A 105 33.86 -5.68 4.71
C LEU A 105 33.16 -6.73 3.84
N ILE A 106 31.85 -6.54 3.59
CA ILE A 106 31.05 -7.40 2.71
C ILE A 106 30.63 -6.58 1.49
N PRO A 107 30.85 -7.06 0.25
CA PRO A 107 30.39 -6.36 -0.94
C PRO A 107 28.87 -6.10 -0.88
N ALA A 108 28.41 -4.96 -1.39
CA ALA A 108 26.98 -4.70 -1.57
C ALA A 108 26.36 -5.84 -2.41
N PRO A 109 25.13 -6.29 -2.04
CA PRO A 109 24.45 -7.31 -2.80
C PRO A 109 24.16 -6.83 -4.22
N THR A 110 24.15 -7.73 -5.17
CA THR A 110 23.64 -7.46 -6.52
C THR A 110 22.12 -7.31 -6.50
N LEU A 111 21.56 -6.64 -7.51
CA LEU A 111 20.11 -6.56 -7.66
C LEU A 111 19.45 -7.94 -7.68
N HIS A 112 20.05 -8.90 -8.37
CA HIS A 112 19.56 -10.28 -8.45
C HIS A 112 19.47 -10.94 -7.06
N GLU A 113 20.48 -10.79 -6.22
CA GLU A 113 20.50 -11.32 -4.85
C GLU A 113 19.40 -10.69 -3.99
N VAL A 114 19.14 -9.37 -4.16
CA VAL A 114 18.05 -8.70 -3.45
C VAL A 114 16.67 -9.24 -3.88
N LEU A 115 16.46 -9.48 -5.17
CA LEU A 115 15.22 -10.08 -5.67
C LEU A 115 15.05 -11.53 -5.21
N ASP A 116 16.11 -12.32 -5.24
CA ASP A 116 16.08 -13.72 -4.80
C ASP A 116 15.87 -13.87 -3.30
N ALA A 117 16.37 -12.94 -2.49
CA ALA A 117 16.08 -12.89 -1.06
C ALA A 117 14.59 -12.71 -0.78
N GLN A 118 13.89 -11.87 -1.57
CA GLN A 118 12.45 -11.72 -1.49
C GLN A 118 11.73 -13.01 -1.89
N ARG A 119 12.11 -13.64 -3.01
CA ARG A 119 11.55 -14.92 -3.47
C ARG A 119 11.73 -16.03 -2.43
N THR A 120 12.94 -16.15 -1.90
CA THR A 120 13.28 -17.14 -0.86
C THR A 120 12.52 -16.90 0.43
N SER A 121 12.17 -15.66 0.73
CA SER A 121 11.32 -15.33 1.88
C SER A 121 9.83 -15.65 1.66
N GLY A 122 9.43 -16.01 0.44
CA GLY A 122 8.07 -16.39 0.09
C GLY A 122 7.22 -15.24 -0.45
N ALA A 123 7.83 -14.20 -1.03
CA ALA A 123 7.12 -13.12 -1.69
C ALA A 123 6.25 -13.65 -2.85
N SER A 124 5.03 -13.11 -2.95
CA SER A 124 4.12 -13.35 -4.07
C SER A 124 4.41 -12.42 -5.23
N VAL A 125 4.91 -11.22 -4.94
CA VAL A 125 5.41 -10.22 -5.88
C VAL A 125 6.73 -9.71 -5.33
N VAL A 126 7.70 -9.56 -6.21
CA VAL A 126 9.05 -9.08 -5.89
C VAL A 126 9.15 -7.61 -6.26
N MET A 127 9.58 -6.77 -5.33
CA MET A 127 9.71 -5.33 -5.55
C MET A 127 11.14 -4.96 -5.92
N LEU A 128 11.30 -4.17 -6.98
CA LEU A 128 12.56 -3.51 -7.27
C LEU A 128 12.89 -2.51 -6.16
N PRO A 129 14.14 -2.46 -5.69
CA PRO A 129 14.55 -1.54 -4.63
C PRO A 129 14.85 -0.14 -5.18
N SER A 130 13.93 0.46 -5.94
CA SER A 130 14.08 1.78 -6.53
C SER A 130 14.20 2.88 -5.47
N GLY A 131 15.00 3.89 -5.72
CA GLY A 131 15.14 5.05 -4.84
C GLY A 131 14.03 6.08 -5.04
N PHE A 132 14.07 7.11 -4.21
CA PHE A 132 13.24 8.30 -4.32
C PHE A 132 13.66 9.15 -5.53
N VAL A 133 12.67 9.70 -6.26
CA VAL A 133 12.90 10.59 -7.42
C VAL A 133 12.36 11.98 -7.11
N ASP A 134 13.24 12.99 -7.11
CA ASP A 134 12.84 14.37 -6.86
C ASP A 134 12.06 14.97 -8.03
N VAL A 135 11.39 16.08 -7.78
CA VAL A 135 10.54 16.74 -8.78
C VAL A 135 11.36 17.23 -9.97
N GLY A 136 10.89 16.91 -11.17
CA GLY A 136 11.52 17.34 -12.42
C GLY A 136 12.72 16.51 -12.87
N ASP A 137 13.15 15.52 -12.09
CA ASP A 137 14.21 14.59 -12.50
C ASP A 137 13.67 13.54 -13.50
N THR A 138 13.46 14.01 -14.71
CA THR A 138 12.90 13.22 -15.81
C THR A 138 13.88 12.18 -16.34
N GLU A 139 15.18 12.41 -16.18
CA GLU A 139 16.24 11.50 -16.62
C GLU A 139 16.26 10.25 -15.74
N THR A 140 16.32 10.42 -14.44
CA THR A 140 16.27 9.31 -13.48
C THR A 140 14.97 8.50 -13.62
N LEU A 141 13.82 9.16 -13.81
CA LEU A 141 12.57 8.44 -13.94
C LEU A 141 12.52 7.56 -15.21
N ARG A 142 13.05 8.05 -16.34
CA ARG A 142 13.20 7.24 -17.56
C ARG A 142 14.16 6.07 -17.35
N ALA A 143 15.34 6.35 -16.78
CA ALA A 143 16.35 5.35 -16.52
C ALA A 143 15.82 4.21 -15.61
N LEU A 144 15.01 4.54 -14.59
CA LEU A 144 14.33 3.54 -13.74
C LEU A 144 13.42 2.61 -14.55
N VAL A 145 12.59 3.15 -15.44
CA VAL A 145 11.68 2.33 -16.27
C VAL A 145 12.47 1.51 -17.29
N GLU A 146 13.48 2.08 -17.94
CA GLU A 146 14.34 1.37 -18.89
C GLU A 146 15.11 0.23 -18.21
N ALA A 147 15.71 0.48 -17.06
CA ALA A 147 16.44 -0.54 -16.30
C ALA A 147 15.51 -1.63 -15.75
N ALA A 148 14.30 -1.26 -15.31
CA ALA A 148 13.29 -2.24 -14.92
C ALA A 148 12.89 -3.14 -16.09
N ASN A 149 12.67 -2.58 -17.28
CA ASN A 149 12.31 -3.31 -18.49
C ASN A 149 13.42 -4.27 -18.97
N ALA A 150 14.66 -4.08 -18.54
CA ALA A 150 15.74 -5.02 -18.82
C ALA A 150 15.66 -6.32 -17.96
N ILE A 151 14.79 -6.34 -16.95
CA ILE A 151 14.58 -7.50 -16.07
C ILE A 151 13.39 -8.31 -16.64
N PRO A 152 13.61 -9.54 -17.09
CA PRO A 152 12.55 -10.31 -17.79
C PRO A 152 11.56 -10.99 -16.83
N ASP A 153 11.81 -10.98 -15.52
CA ASP A 153 11.05 -11.73 -14.54
C ASP A 153 9.61 -11.19 -14.37
N SER A 154 8.62 -12.02 -14.65
CA SER A 154 7.20 -11.64 -14.63
C SER A 154 6.62 -11.42 -13.22
N ASP A 155 7.30 -11.89 -12.17
CA ASP A 155 6.91 -11.73 -10.76
C ASP A 155 7.36 -10.39 -10.15
N VAL A 156 8.00 -9.51 -10.96
CA VAL A 156 8.58 -8.23 -10.51
C VAL A 156 7.59 -7.08 -10.66
N ALA A 157 7.62 -6.15 -9.70
CA ALA A 157 6.91 -4.87 -9.74
C ALA A 157 7.89 -3.70 -9.56
N LEU A 158 7.63 -2.59 -10.24
CA LEU A 158 8.42 -1.36 -10.17
C LEU A 158 7.75 -0.35 -9.23
N PRO A 159 8.24 -0.13 -8.01
CA PRO A 159 7.79 1.00 -7.21
C PRO A 159 8.41 2.30 -7.71
N LEU A 160 7.59 3.33 -7.81
CA LEU A 160 8.01 4.71 -8.06
C LEU A 160 7.70 5.56 -6.83
N TYR A 161 8.74 5.95 -6.12
CA TYR A 161 8.66 6.82 -4.96
C TYR A 161 8.97 8.25 -5.40
N LEU A 162 7.94 9.06 -5.60
CA LEU A 162 8.00 10.36 -6.25
C LEU A 162 7.81 11.50 -5.25
N ALA A 163 8.50 12.62 -5.45
CA ALA A 163 8.21 13.85 -4.75
C ALA A 163 6.78 14.31 -5.02
N THR A 164 6.06 14.84 -4.01
CA THR A 164 4.70 15.37 -4.21
C THR A 164 4.64 16.49 -5.27
N GLY A 165 5.76 17.16 -5.55
CA GLY A 165 5.86 18.16 -6.63
C GLY A 165 5.59 17.64 -8.04
N TRP A 166 5.66 16.32 -8.26
CA TRP A 166 5.24 15.68 -9.50
C TRP A 166 3.72 15.73 -9.72
N LEU A 167 2.90 15.95 -8.68
CA LEU A 167 1.45 16.13 -8.77
C LEU A 167 1.09 17.56 -9.20
N ARG A 168 1.58 17.94 -10.38
CA ARG A 168 1.24 19.17 -11.09
C ARG A 168 0.81 18.85 -12.51
N PRO A 169 -0.12 19.62 -13.10
CA PRO A 169 -0.63 19.35 -14.45
C PRO A 169 0.45 19.28 -15.53
N GLU A 170 1.49 20.10 -15.40
CA GLU A 170 2.62 20.14 -16.34
C GLU A 170 3.40 18.82 -16.39
N HIS A 171 3.37 18.02 -15.32
CA HIS A 171 4.07 16.74 -15.24
C HIS A 171 3.20 15.54 -15.63
N LYS A 172 1.86 15.69 -15.64
CA LYS A 172 0.91 14.57 -15.86
C LYS A 172 1.22 13.80 -17.15
N ALA A 173 1.33 14.52 -18.27
CA ALA A 173 1.56 13.89 -19.57
C ALA A 173 2.88 13.10 -19.61
N PHE A 174 3.93 13.64 -19.00
CA PHE A 174 5.23 12.98 -18.93
C PHE A 174 5.16 11.72 -18.03
N LEU A 175 4.58 11.81 -16.84
CA LEU A 175 4.43 10.67 -15.93
C LEU A 175 3.66 9.53 -16.60
N VAL A 176 2.52 9.84 -17.21
CA VAL A 176 1.71 8.85 -17.94
C VAL A 176 2.54 8.21 -19.07
N ALA A 177 3.20 9.03 -19.90
CA ALA A 177 3.99 8.53 -21.02
C ALA A 177 5.13 7.59 -20.58
N VAL A 178 5.82 7.90 -19.47
CA VAL A 178 6.90 7.05 -18.98
C VAL A 178 6.37 5.79 -18.29
N MET A 179 5.33 5.90 -17.49
CA MET A 179 4.79 4.74 -16.75
C MET A 179 4.18 3.69 -17.67
N VAL A 180 3.52 4.08 -18.77
CA VAL A 180 2.93 3.11 -19.73
C VAL A 180 4.00 2.32 -20.49
N LEU A 181 5.25 2.77 -20.51
CA LEU A 181 6.36 2.02 -21.12
C LEU A 181 6.84 0.86 -20.26
N SER A 182 6.47 0.83 -18.97
CA SER A 182 6.89 -0.26 -18.08
C SER A 182 6.18 -1.57 -18.43
N ILE A 183 6.95 -2.64 -18.62
CA ILE A 183 6.43 -4.01 -18.76
C ILE A 183 5.95 -4.58 -17.42
N HIS A 184 6.44 -4.03 -16.31
CA HIS A 184 6.06 -4.41 -14.96
C HIS A 184 4.91 -3.53 -14.44
N PRO A 185 4.07 -4.03 -13.50
CA PRO A 185 3.12 -3.18 -12.81
C PRO A 185 3.86 -2.10 -12.02
N VAL A 186 3.43 -0.85 -12.20
CA VAL A 186 4.03 0.30 -11.52
C VAL A 186 3.27 0.58 -10.23
N LEU A 187 4.00 0.61 -9.10
CA LEU A 187 3.48 0.91 -7.78
C LEU A 187 3.83 2.36 -7.44
N VAL A 188 2.84 3.26 -7.41
CA VAL A 188 3.09 4.71 -7.30
C VAL A 188 2.84 5.21 -5.90
N SER A 189 3.84 5.87 -5.32
CA SER A 189 3.74 6.54 -4.03
C SER A 189 4.29 7.97 -4.13
N PHE A 190 3.59 8.93 -3.52
CA PHE A 190 4.05 10.30 -3.44
C PHE A 190 4.49 10.64 -2.02
N GLY A 191 5.69 11.21 -1.89
CA GLY A 191 6.30 11.52 -0.61
C GLY A 191 6.27 13.00 -0.25
N SER A 192 6.02 13.28 1.04
CA SER A 192 6.07 14.61 1.61
C SER A 192 6.24 14.51 3.13
N SER A 193 6.81 15.55 3.75
CA SER A 193 6.82 15.69 5.22
C SER A 193 5.42 15.91 5.82
N LYS A 194 4.43 16.25 4.97
CA LYS A 194 3.01 16.41 5.31
C LYS A 194 2.16 15.43 4.50
N ASN A 195 0.85 15.66 4.41
CA ASN A 195 0.00 14.92 3.49
C ASN A 195 0.41 15.24 2.04
N PRO A 196 0.84 14.26 1.22
CA PRO A 196 1.19 14.50 -0.18
C PRO A 196 -0.01 14.85 -1.06
N LEU A 197 -1.22 14.43 -0.66
CA LEU A 197 -2.48 14.63 -1.36
C LEU A 197 -3.36 15.67 -0.63
N ASP A 198 -2.78 16.84 -0.36
CA ASP A 198 -3.35 17.89 0.48
C ASP A 198 -4.27 18.88 -0.25
N SER A 199 -4.69 18.58 -1.48
CA SER A 199 -5.59 19.43 -2.27
C SER A 199 -6.36 18.65 -3.32
N ASN A 200 -7.56 19.15 -3.68
CA ASN A 200 -8.43 18.60 -4.71
C ASN A 200 -7.66 18.30 -6.02
N ARG A 201 -6.82 19.25 -6.43
CA ARG A 201 -6.03 19.11 -7.64
C ARG A 201 -5.04 17.94 -7.58
N LYS A 202 -4.37 17.74 -6.45
CA LYS A 202 -3.44 16.62 -6.28
C LYS A 202 -4.16 15.29 -6.20
N LEU A 203 -5.31 15.24 -5.53
CA LEU A 203 -6.17 14.05 -5.48
C LEU A 203 -6.63 13.65 -6.87
N ALA A 204 -7.19 14.58 -7.65
CA ALA A 204 -7.61 14.33 -9.03
C ALA A 204 -6.43 13.88 -9.92
N LEU A 205 -5.27 14.53 -9.82
CA LEU A 205 -4.09 14.13 -10.59
C LEU A 205 -3.58 12.74 -10.20
N HIS A 206 -3.57 12.41 -8.92
CA HIS A 206 -3.21 11.08 -8.44
C HIS A 206 -4.11 9.99 -9.04
N ARG A 207 -5.43 10.16 -8.93
CA ARG A 207 -6.42 9.28 -9.56
C ARG A 207 -6.18 9.15 -11.07
N ASP A 208 -6.12 10.28 -11.77
CA ASP A 208 -6.04 10.32 -13.22
C ASP A 208 -4.76 9.63 -13.76
N ILE A 209 -3.62 9.83 -13.08
CA ILE A 209 -2.36 9.17 -13.45
C ILE A 209 -2.49 7.66 -13.28
N LEU A 210 -2.98 7.20 -12.13
CA LEU A 210 -3.12 5.77 -11.84
C LEU A 210 -4.10 5.08 -12.81
N VAL A 211 -5.23 5.71 -13.10
CA VAL A 211 -6.22 5.17 -14.04
C VAL A 211 -5.66 5.12 -15.46
N ALA A 212 -5.03 6.20 -15.93
CA ALA A 212 -4.48 6.28 -17.28
C ALA A 212 -3.34 5.27 -17.54
N THR A 213 -2.61 4.88 -16.50
CA THR A 213 -1.45 3.98 -16.61
C THR A 213 -1.72 2.54 -16.19
N GLY A 214 -2.91 2.26 -15.63
CA GLY A 214 -3.16 1.00 -14.94
C GLY A 214 -2.17 0.80 -13.77
N GLY A 215 -1.81 1.90 -13.11
CA GLY A 215 -0.91 1.91 -11.97
C GLY A 215 -1.59 1.41 -10.69
N PHE A 216 -0.78 1.06 -9.70
CA PHE A 216 -1.20 0.59 -8.39
C PHE A 216 -0.88 1.67 -7.34
N ALA A 217 -1.87 2.13 -6.58
CA ALA A 217 -1.65 3.12 -5.53
C ALA A 217 -0.85 2.50 -4.38
N TRP A 218 0.32 3.04 -4.07
CA TRP A 218 1.22 2.47 -3.08
C TRP A 218 1.46 3.44 -1.91
N ARG A 219 1.48 2.92 -0.67
CA ARG A 219 1.62 3.73 0.56
C ARG A 219 0.63 4.91 0.59
N THR A 220 -0.62 4.59 0.52
CA THR A 220 -1.71 5.57 0.47
C THR A 220 -2.70 5.35 1.61
N ASP A 221 -3.70 6.22 1.68
CA ASP A 221 -4.89 6.08 2.52
C ASP A 221 -6.15 5.87 1.66
N LEU A 222 -7.25 6.51 2.00
CA LEU A 222 -8.51 6.39 1.26
C LEU A 222 -8.42 6.88 -0.19
N ALA A 223 -7.44 7.73 -0.54
CA ALA A 223 -7.19 8.12 -1.92
C ALA A 223 -6.79 6.95 -2.82
N GLY A 224 -6.23 5.88 -2.24
CA GLY A 224 -6.00 4.63 -2.98
C GLY A 224 -7.30 3.89 -3.30
N LEU A 225 -8.29 3.93 -2.41
CA LEU A 225 -9.62 3.37 -2.68
C LEU A 225 -10.37 4.18 -3.72
N GLU A 226 -10.27 5.50 -3.68
CA GLU A 226 -10.82 6.39 -4.70
C GLU A 226 -10.25 6.06 -6.08
N ALA A 227 -8.91 5.97 -6.21
CA ALA A 227 -8.27 5.58 -7.46
C ALA A 227 -8.69 4.17 -7.91
N PHE A 228 -8.81 3.20 -6.98
CA PHE A 228 -9.30 1.84 -7.25
C PHE A 228 -10.75 1.85 -7.75
N ALA A 229 -11.62 2.65 -7.13
CA ALA A 229 -13.01 2.80 -7.57
C ALA A 229 -13.08 3.29 -9.04
N HIS A 230 -12.17 4.16 -9.46
CA HIS A 230 -12.10 4.71 -10.81
C HIS A 230 -11.30 3.85 -11.81
N GLY A 231 -10.76 2.68 -11.41
CA GLY A 231 -10.14 1.72 -12.31
C GLY A 231 -8.62 1.63 -12.25
N ALA A 232 -7.96 2.15 -11.21
CA ALA A 232 -6.57 1.82 -10.92
C ALA A 232 -6.42 0.30 -10.68
N LEU A 233 -5.23 -0.25 -10.93
CA LEU A 233 -4.95 -1.69 -10.80
C LEU A 233 -5.30 -2.24 -9.42
N GLY A 234 -5.10 -1.45 -8.37
CA GLY A 234 -5.36 -1.76 -6.97
C GLY A 234 -4.74 -0.72 -6.05
N ALA A 235 -4.71 -1.02 -4.74
CA ALA A 235 -4.14 -0.13 -3.75
C ALA A 235 -3.44 -0.87 -2.61
N ALA A 236 -2.41 -0.26 -2.00
CA ALA A 236 -1.82 -0.69 -0.73
C ALA A 236 -1.96 0.42 0.31
N ILE A 237 -2.73 0.13 1.37
CA ILE A 237 -3.14 1.09 2.38
C ILE A 237 -2.43 0.81 3.69
N GLY A 238 -1.82 1.83 4.26
CA GLY A 238 -1.15 1.73 5.54
C GLY A 238 -2.08 1.77 6.74
N GLY A 239 -1.86 0.91 7.72
CA GLY A 239 -2.59 0.92 8.98
C GLY A 239 -2.29 2.14 9.88
N GLY A 240 -1.17 2.83 9.64
CA GLY A 240 -0.73 4.00 10.40
C GLY A 240 -0.10 5.08 9.53
N PRO A 241 0.16 6.29 10.07
CA PRO A 241 0.66 7.41 9.28
C PRO A 241 1.97 7.11 8.53
N GLY A 242 2.91 6.40 9.18
CA GLY A 242 4.20 6.04 8.57
C GLY A 242 4.13 5.00 7.46
N THR A 243 3.01 4.29 7.33
CA THR A 243 2.78 3.31 6.27
C THR A 243 1.82 3.81 5.19
N ARG A 244 1.04 4.88 5.49
CA ARG A 244 0.15 5.54 4.51
C ARG A 244 0.85 6.55 3.62
N ARG A 245 2.07 6.93 3.93
CA ARG A 245 2.91 7.87 3.19
C ARG A 245 4.36 7.64 3.55
N PHE A 246 5.26 8.28 2.84
CA PHE A 246 6.68 8.32 3.20
C PHE A 246 7.19 9.76 3.24
N THR A 247 8.27 9.96 4.00
CA THR A 247 9.01 11.21 4.01
C THR A 247 10.25 11.04 3.15
N PRO A 248 10.50 11.92 2.17
CA PRO A 248 11.70 11.87 1.33
C PRO A 248 13.01 11.89 2.16
N PRO A 249 14.09 11.26 1.69
CA PRO A 249 15.34 11.11 2.46
C PRO A 249 15.86 12.42 3.04
N LYS A 250 15.90 13.48 2.25
CA LYS A 250 16.39 14.82 2.67
C LYS A 250 15.47 15.57 3.64
N GLN A 251 14.22 15.12 3.75
CA GLN A 251 13.20 15.72 4.64
C GLN A 251 13.02 14.92 5.92
N SER A 252 13.68 13.77 6.04
CA SER A 252 13.62 12.92 7.22
C SER A 252 14.43 13.56 8.35
N GLY A 253 13.79 14.41 9.15
CA GLY A 253 14.32 14.83 10.45
C GLY A 253 14.27 13.68 11.45
N LYS A 254 15.01 13.80 12.58
CA LYS A 254 14.87 12.84 13.70
C LYS A 254 13.41 12.73 14.07
N ALA A 255 12.84 11.53 13.98
CA ALA A 255 11.47 11.26 14.37
C ALA A 255 11.29 11.71 15.83
N ARG A 256 10.55 12.81 16.03
CA ARG A 256 10.14 13.23 17.37
C ARG A 256 9.18 12.16 17.89
N ARG A 257 9.41 11.65 19.10
CA ARG A 257 8.43 10.79 19.76
C ARG A 257 7.10 11.54 19.76
N PRO A 258 6.00 10.94 19.30
CA PRO A 258 4.71 11.58 19.40
C PRO A 258 4.39 11.85 20.87
N ASP A 259 3.97 13.08 21.18
CA ASP A 259 3.52 13.44 22.52
C ASP A 259 2.29 12.60 22.92
N ASP A 260 1.55 12.11 21.94
CA ASP A 260 0.40 11.21 22.08
C ASP A 260 0.69 9.86 21.39
N PRO A 261 0.85 8.76 22.16
CA PRO A 261 1.11 7.42 21.64
C PRO A 261 -0.14 6.68 21.16
N THR A 262 -1.35 7.24 21.32
CA THR A 262 -2.59 6.56 20.97
C THR A 262 -2.69 6.30 19.47
N PRO A 263 -3.40 5.23 19.04
CA PRO A 263 -3.52 4.88 17.64
C PRO A 263 -4.45 5.84 16.88
N TYR A 264 -4.21 5.94 15.58
CA TYR A 264 -5.20 6.49 14.65
C TYR A 264 -6.28 5.46 14.36
N VAL A 265 -7.52 5.91 14.37
CA VAL A 265 -8.71 5.10 14.10
C VAL A 265 -9.48 5.73 12.95
N LEU A 266 -9.94 4.92 12.01
CA LEU A 266 -10.85 5.35 10.95
C LEU A 266 -12.26 5.42 11.53
N ILE A 267 -12.81 6.61 11.63
CA ILE A 267 -14.14 6.83 12.24
C ILE A 267 -15.23 6.24 11.31
N PRO A 268 -16.08 5.33 11.80
CA PRO A 268 -17.12 4.71 11.00
C PRO A 268 -18.04 5.75 10.35
N GLY A 269 -18.25 5.62 9.05
CA GLY A 269 -19.12 6.51 8.28
C GLY A 269 -18.55 7.91 7.98
N HIS A 270 -17.44 8.32 8.60
CA HIS A 270 -16.86 9.66 8.40
C HIS A 270 -15.70 9.68 7.41
N MET A 271 -15.16 8.53 7.02
CA MET A 271 -13.96 8.42 6.18
C MET A 271 -12.77 9.27 6.70
N HIS A 272 -12.69 9.46 8.00
CA HIS A 272 -11.74 10.35 8.66
C HIS A 272 -10.87 9.59 9.67
N TRP A 273 -9.57 9.82 9.60
CA TRP A 273 -8.59 9.28 10.54
C TRP A 273 -8.35 10.22 11.70
N MET A 274 -8.60 9.76 12.92
CA MET A 274 -8.37 10.56 14.12
C MET A 274 -7.67 9.73 15.20
N LYS A 275 -6.82 10.37 16.02
CA LYS A 275 -6.26 9.75 17.22
C LYS A 275 -7.33 9.58 18.28
N THR A 276 -7.32 8.47 19.00
CA THR A 276 -8.33 8.20 20.03
C THR A 276 -8.27 9.20 21.17
N HIS A 277 -7.07 9.63 21.58
CA HIS A 277 -6.91 10.70 22.56
C HIS A 277 -7.59 12.01 22.11
N ALA A 278 -7.37 12.44 20.88
CA ALA A 278 -8.02 13.62 20.33
C ALA A 278 -9.56 13.45 20.21
N MET A 279 -10.05 12.23 19.98
CA MET A 279 -11.49 11.96 20.05
C MET A 279 -12.05 12.23 21.44
N GLN A 280 -11.37 11.76 22.49
CA GLN A 280 -11.81 11.91 23.89
C GLN A 280 -11.70 13.36 24.39
N GLU A 281 -10.58 14.01 24.14
CA GLU A 281 -10.27 15.31 24.71
C GLU A 281 -10.73 16.50 23.86
N GLU A 282 -10.90 16.30 22.56
CA GLU A 282 -11.27 17.39 21.67
C GLU A 282 -12.63 17.18 21.03
N LEU A 283 -13.02 15.98 20.57
CA LEU A 283 -14.24 15.80 19.79
C LEU A 283 -15.44 15.43 20.66
N TYR A 284 -15.35 14.39 21.46
CA TYR A 284 -16.49 13.87 22.24
C TYR A 284 -16.46 14.24 23.71
N VAL A 285 -15.90 15.41 24.05
CA VAL A 285 -15.79 15.90 25.46
C VAL A 285 -17.15 15.98 26.16
N ALA A 286 -18.18 16.44 25.43
CA ALA A 286 -19.53 16.64 25.97
C ALA A 286 -20.55 15.61 25.44
N ALA A 287 -20.13 14.66 24.62
CA ALA A 287 -20.99 13.66 24.01
C ALA A 287 -20.32 12.29 24.03
N ALA A 288 -21.11 11.20 23.99
CA ALA A 288 -20.55 9.87 23.86
C ALA A 288 -20.00 9.66 22.44
N ALA A 289 -18.81 9.07 22.36
CA ALA A 289 -18.27 8.63 21.08
C ALA A 289 -19.15 7.55 20.42
N PRO A 290 -19.28 7.53 19.10
CA PRO A 290 -20.10 6.53 18.43
C PRO A 290 -19.57 5.11 18.66
N THR A 291 -20.49 4.15 18.69
CA THR A 291 -20.15 2.73 18.74
C THR A 291 -19.89 2.20 17.33
N CYS A 292 -19.08 1.15 17.23
CA CYS A 292 -18.76 0.49 15.97
C CYS A 292 -19.14 -0.99 16.02
N ASN A 293 -19.90 -1.45 15.02
CA ASN A 293 -20.36 -2.84 14.92
C ASN A 293 -19.43 -3.75 14.08
N CYS A 294 -18.21 -3.28 13.72
CA CYS A 294 -17.27 -4.14 13.02
C CYS A 294 -16.89 -5.37 13.86
N ARG A 295 -16.30 -6.38 13.20
CA ARG A 295 -15.89 -7.65 13.83
C ARG A 295 -14.95 -7.48 15.02
N GLU A 296 -14.17 -6.38 15.07
CA GLU A 296 -13.27 -6.07 16.18
C GLU A 296 -14.00 -5.32 17.33
N CYS A 297 -14.85 -4.36 17.00
CA CYS A 297 -15.46 -3.48 17.99
C CYS A 297 -16.68 -4.09 18.68
N LYS A 298 -17.53 -4.84 17.96
CA LYS A 298 -18.71 -5.55 18.51
C LYS A 298 -19.61 -4.64 19.37
N GLY A 299 -19.89 -3.43 18.89
CA GLY A 299 -20.72 -2.44 19.59
C GLY A 299 -20.00 -1.57 20.61
N GLN A 300 -18.69 -1.69 20.74
CA GLN A 300 -17.90 -0.84 21.65
C GLN A 300 -17.66 0.55 21.06
N PRO A 301 -17.45 1.58 21.89
CA PRO A 301 -17.09 2.92 21.46
C PRO A 301 -15.74 2.94 20.71
N ILE A 302 -15.62 3.83 19.72
CA ILE A 302 -14.41 3.90 18.88
C ILE A 302 -13.23 4.60 19.52
N ASP A 303 -13.45 5.44 20.53
CA ASP A 303 -12.44 6.17 21.28
C ASP A 303 -11.76 5.36 22.37
N ARG A 304 -12.16 4.09 22.59
CA ARG A 304 -11.64 3.20 23.63
C ARG A 304 -10.19 2.77 23.46
N PHE A 305 -9.64 2.86 22.25
CA PHE A 305 -8.31 2.31 21.94
C PHE A 305 -7.19 3.12 22.59
N THR A 306 -6.46 2.49 23.49
CA THR A 306 -5.28 3.05 24.16
C THR A 306 -3.99 2.74 23.39
N ASP A 307 -2.86 3.24 23.86
CA ASP A 307 -1.52 2.92 23.37
C ASP A 307 -1.20 1.41 23.39
N ARG A 308 -1.82 0.65 24.31
CA ARG A 308 -1.68 -0.81 24.43
C ARG A 308 -2.58 -1.59 23.47
N GLN A 309 -3.51 -0.93 22.80
CA GLN A 309 -4.51 -1.56 21.93
C GLN A 309 -4.29 -1.24 20.45
N LYS A 310 -3.03 -0.96 20.06
CA LYS A 310 -2.67 -0.64 18.66
C LYS A 310 -3.08 -1.72 17.66
N ASP A 311 -2.92 -2.98 18.02
CA ASP A 311 -3.32 -4.11 17.16
C ASP A 311 -4.83 -4.18 16.98
N ALA A 312 -5.59 -3.95 18.06
CA ALA A 312 -7.05 -3.91 17.99
C ALA A 312 -7.54 -2.73 17.14
N ALA A 313 -6.90 -1.56 17.27
CA ALA A 313 -7.16 -0.41 16.42
C ALA A 313 -6.82 -0.69 14.94
N ALA A 314 -5.71 -1.37 14.67
CA ALA A 314 -5.32 -1.77 13.32
C ALA A 314 -6.36 -2.72 12.71
N ARG A 315 -6.84 -3.72 13.46
CA ARG A 315 -7.91 -4.63 13.01
C ARG A 315 -9.24 -3.92 12.78
N HIS A 316 -9.59 -2.93 13.61
CA HIS A 316 -10.76 -2.09 13.38
C HIS A 316 -10.60 -1.31 12.07
N ASN A 317 -9.48 -0.62 11.88
CA ASN A 317 -9.18 0.15 10.67
C ASN A 317 -9.27 -0.71 9.41
N HIS A 318 -8.67 -1.89 9.46
CA HIS A 318 -8.77 -2.85 8.36
C HIS A 318 -10.24 -3.25 8.09
N ALA A 319 -11.02 -3.54 9.13
CA ALA A 319 -12.42 -3.91 8.96
C ALA A 319 -13.26 -2.79 8.33
N MET A 320 -12.91 -1.52 8.56
CA MET A 320 -13.55 -0.37 7.91
C MET A 320 -13.18 -0.26 6.44
N ILE A 321 -11.90 -0.43 6.12
CA ILE A 321 -11.40 -0.43 4.74
C ILE A 321 -12.00 -1.61 3.96
N ASP A 322 -11.98 -2.81 4.55
CA ASP A 322 -12.53 -4.03 3.96
C ASP A 322 -14.03 -3.87 3.61
N ALA A 323 -14.81 -3.20 4.47
CA ALA A 323 -16.22 -2.93 4.17
C ALA A 323 -16.39 -2.08 2.89
N TYR A 324 -15.59 -1.04 2.69
CA TYR A 324 -15.60 -0.24 1.45
C TYR A 324 -15.17 -1.07 0.24
N VAL A 325 -14.13 -1.90 0.40
CA VAL A 325 -13.61 -2.76 -0.68
C VAL A 325 -14.66 -3.79 -1.09
N GLN A 326 -15.30 -4.46 -0.15
CA GLN A 326 -16.34 -5.46 -0.42
C GLN A 326 -17.53 -4.84 -1.16
N GLU A 327 -17.97 -3.66 -0.73
CA GLU A 327 -19.06 -2.95 -1.39
C GLU A 327 -18.71 -2.61 -2.86
N MET A 328 -17.54 -2.04 -3.11
CA MET A 328 -17.09 -1.75 -4.47
C MET A 328 -16.91 -3.01 -5.32
N ARG A 329 -16.45 -4.12 -4.73
CA ARG A 329 -16.27 -5.39 -5.44
C ARG A 329 -17.57 -6.09 -5.76
N SER A 330 -18.62 -5.88 -4.97
CA SER A 330 -19.95 -6.44 -5.23
C SER A 330 -20.64 -5.80 -6.43
N ALA A 331 -20.14 -4.65 -6.90
CA ALA A 331 -20.66 -3.90 -8.03
C ALA A 331 -19.83 -4.12 -9.29
N ALA A 332 -20.45 -3.88 -10.44
CA ALA A 332 -19.72 -3.83 -11.71
C ALA A 332 -18.66 -2.72 -11.69
N PRO A 333 -17.51 -2.90 -12.37
CA PRO A 333 -16.43 -1.91 -12.33
C PRO A 333 -16.85 -0.48 -12.68
N HIS A 334 -17.78 -0.30 -13.62
CA HIS A 334 -18.28 1.01 -14.03
C HIS A 334 -19.20 1.69 -13.00
N ASP A 335 -19.74 0.94 -12.03
CA ASP A 335 -20.61 1.47 -10.97
C ASP A 335 -19.81 1.88 -9.72
N ARG A 336 -18.57 1.42 -9.58
CA ARG A 336 -17.73 1.69 -8.40
C ARG A 336 -17.51 3.18 -8.11
N PRO A 337 -17.30 4.06 -9.11
CA PRO A 337 -17.22 5.50 -8.85
C PRO A 337 -18.49 6.05 -8.19
N VAL A 338 -19.66 5.61 -8.60
CA VAL A 338 -20.94 6.05 -8.02
C VAL A 338 -21.03 5.62 -6.55
N ILE A 339 -20.69 4.37 -6.25
CA ILE A 339 -20.65 3.86 -4.87
C ILE A 339 -19.68 4.67 -4.01
N TRP A 340 -18.50 4.98 -4.54
CA TRP A 340 -17.53 5.81 -3.83
C TRP A 340 -18.08 7.21 -3.52
N HIS A 341 -18.69 7.87 -4.51
CA HIS A 341 -19.32 9.19 -4.31
C HIS A 341 -20.46 9.15 -3.31
N ASP A 342 -21.29 8.10 -3.30
CA ASP A 342 -22.35 7.94 -2.31
C ASP A 342 -21.77 7.86 -0.89
N ARG A 343 -20.67 7.11 -0.68
CA ARG A 343 -19.97 7.03 0.61
C ARG A 343 -19.34 8.35 1.03
N VAL A 344 -18.82 9.12 0.10
CA VAL A 344 -18.28 10.47 0.36
C VAL A 344 -19.40 11.41 0.80
N ARG A 345 -20.55 11.39 0.13
CA ARG A 345 -21.73 12.20 0.53
C ARG A 345 -22.23 11.81 1.92
N ASP A 346 -22.34 10.51 2.21
CA ASP A 346 -22.69 10.02 3.54
C ASP A 346 -21.71 10.53 4.59
N ALA A 347 -20.40 10.55 4.27
CA ALA A 347 -19.37 11.05 5.18
C ALA A 347 -19.52 12.56 5.47
N VAL A 348 -19.83 13.37 4.47
CA VAL A 348 -20.11 14.83 4.68
C VAL A 348 -21.27 14.99 5.65
N VAL A 349 -22.40 14.30 5.43
CA VAL A 349 -23.58 14.32 6.31
C VAL A 349 -23.21 13.86 7.72
N ALA A 350 -22.37 12.83 7.86
CA ALA A 350 -21.92 12.35 9.16
C ALA A 350 -21.07 13.39 9.91
N HIS A 351 -20.23 14.15 9.20
CA HIS A 351 -19.47 15.26 9.79
C HIS A 351 -20.40 16.38 10.31
N GLU A 352 -21.39 16.79 9.52
CA GLU A 352 -22.40 17.79 9.93
C GLU A 352 -23.18 17.32 11.16
N ALA A 353 -23.66 16.08 11.15
CA ALA A 353 -24.37 15.48 12.28
C ALA A 353 -23.52 15.46 13.56
N THR A 354 -22.23 15.11 13.43
CA THR A 354 -21.30 15.11 14.56
C THR A 354 -21.04 16.54 15.06
N ALA A 355 -20.87 17.53 14.18
CA ALA A 355 -20.73 18.93 14.58
C ALA A 355 -21.94 19.40 15.39
N ALA A 356 -23.15 19.05 14.97
CA ALA A 356 -24.38 19.34 15.71
C ALA A 356 -24.42 18.63 17.09
N LEU A 357 -24.02 17.35 17.14
CA LEU A 357 -23.99 16.55 18.38
C LEU A 357 -23.02 17.14 19.41
N VAL A 358 -21.82 17.53 18.98
CA VAL A 358 -20.77 18.06 19.88
C VAL A 358 -20.92 19.57 20.15
N GLY A 359 -21.82 20.25 19.46
CA GLY A 359 -22.12 21.67 19.66
C GLY A 359 -20.99 22.62 19.23
N ARG A 360 -20.12 22.20 18.30
CA ARG A 360 -19.01 23.00 17.76
C ARG A 360 -18.73 22.65 16.31
N PRO A 361 -18.09 23.55 15.53
CA PRO A 361 -17.68 23.24 14.15
C PRO A 361 -16.74 22.03 14.11
N TRP A 362 -17.07 21.07 13.27
CA TRP A 362 -16.23 19.92 12.94
C TRP A 362 -16.42 19.59 11.47
N ASN A 363 -15.56 20.19 10.66
CA ASN A 363 -15.66 20.10 9.21
C ASN A 363 -15.09 18.77 8.69
N ALA A 364 -15.64 18.31 7.58
CA ALA A 364 -15.02 17.21 6.83
C ALA A 364 -13.60 17.62 6.39
N PRO A 365 -12.64 16.67 6.39
CA PRO A 365 -11.30 16.91 5.85
C PRO A 365 -11.31 17.37 4.40
N ASP A 366 -10.22 18.02 3.97
CA ASP A 366 -10.08 18.59 2.62
C ASP A 366 -10.25 17.54 1.51
N ASP A 367 -9.79 16.30 1.74
CA ASP A 367 -9.96 15.19 0.80
C ASP A 367 -11.43 14.78 0.64
N ILE A 368 -12.18 14.67 1.74
CA ILE A 368 -13.61 14.36 1.69
C ILE A 368 -14.38 15.49 0.97
N THR A 369 -14.05 16.75 1.28
CA THR A 369 -14.64 17.91 0.61
C THR A 369 -14.30 17.92 -0.89
N ALA A 370 -13.08 17.54 -1.24
CA ALA A 370 -12.63 17.41 -2.62
C ALA A 370 -13.46 16.40 -3.40
N TRP A 371 -13.56 15.18 -2.88
CA TRP A 371 -14.31 14.10 -3.53
C TRP A 371 -15.81 14.38 -3.61
N SER A 372 -16.37 15.18 -2.69
CA SER A 372 -17.79 15.56 -2.73
C SER A 372 -18.12 16.58 -3.82
N ALA A 373 -17.12 17.26 -4.37
CA ALA A 373 -17.27 18.30 -5.39
C ALA A 373 -17.11 17.77 -6.83
N ASP A 374 -16.58 16.55 -7.00
CA ASP A 374 -16.45 15.85 -8.29
C ASP A 374 -17.76 15.17 -8.70
#